data_e9bcde514d19abb4fcc22c068f333d49
#
_entry.id   e9bcde514d19abb4fcc22c068f333d49
#
_cell.length_a   1.000
_cell.length_b   1.000
_cell.length_c   1.000
_cell.angle_alpha   90.00
_cell.angle_beta   90.00
_cell.angle_gamma   90.00
#
_symmetry.space_group_name_H-M   'P 1'
#
loop_
_entity.id
_entity.type
_entity.pdbx_description
1 polymer ?
#
loop_
_entity_poly.entity_id
_entity_poly.type
_entity_poly.pdbx_seq_one_letter_code
_entity_poly.pdbx_strand_id
1 'polypeptide(L)'
;MRHNIFDSIPSNIVSGKDNVFANFLQTAGLYKSMKIDEDNIEDLILLLDGKVRISTYCKECKEERVFTMKPYIYFQDKDNKCYSKKLSEEVLRTQKLYILKNTSTVGGHVEEQNTVWKWKESQIEEVSRILVFKFICSMNEEHHLDYIVLTTDKSMMKIGQYPSVADMTFPELDAYKHVISKEDRKELGTAIGLFANGVGAGSYVYLRRILERLVYKAKEAAADVIDNEMFEQARVAERIKMLEGYLPDILVKNTTIYGILSKGIHELSEEECRKYFPVVKE
;
A
#
# COMPACT_ATOMS: atom_id res chain seq x y z
N MET A 1 31.68 8.68 26.11
CA MET A 1 31.90 8.05 24.78
C MET A 1 30.54 7.94 24.12
N ARG A 2 30.34 8.49 22.92
CA ARG A 2 29.12 8.32 22.17
C ARG A 2 29.16 6.92 21.54
N HIS A 3 28.53 5.93 22.16
CA HIS A 3 28.36 4.63 21.54
C HIS A 3 27.46 4.77 20.31
N ASN A 4 27.86 4.13 19.23
CA ASN A 4 27.18 4.14 17.96
C ASN A 4 25.84 3.40 18.12
N ILE A 5 24.74 4.07 17.84
CA ILE A 5 23.35 3.55 17.94
C ILE A 5 23.20 2.22 17.17
N PHE A 6 24.06 1.99 16.18
CA PHE A 6 23.98 0.91 15.21
C PHE A 6 24.57 -0.43 15.70
N ASP A 7 25.25 -0.47 16.84
CA ASP A 7 25.89 -1.70 17.35
C ASP A 7 24.87 -2.69 17.98
N SER A 8 23.64 -2.23 18.23
CA SER A 8 22.56 -3.03 18.84
C SER A 8 21.49 -3.54 17.85
N ILE A 9 21.59 -3.21 16.55
CA ILE A 9 20.60 -3.63 15.56
C ILE A 9 20.93 -5.03 15.05
N PRO A 10 19.95 -5.96 15.02
CA PRO A 10 20.16 -7.31 14.50
C PRO A 10 20.77 -7.28 13.09
N SER A 11 21.76 -8.14 12.84
CA SER A 11 22.40 -8.27 11.52
C SER A 11 21.46 -8.92 10.48
N ASN A 12 20.34 -9.45 10.89
CA ASN A 12 19.44 -10.23 10.06
C ASN A 12 18.53 -9.35 9.20
N ILE A 13 18.31 -9.80 7.97
CA ILE A 13 17.37 -9.19 7.04
C ILE A 13 15.95 -9.62 7.43
N VAL A 14 15.03 -8.66 7.49
CA VAL A 14 13.63 -8.85 7.87
C VAL A 14 12.72 -8.74 6.65
N SER A 15 11.67 -9.56 6.61
CA SER A 15 10.62 -9.44 5.60
C SER A 15 9.81 -8.14 5.79
N GLY A 16 9.44 -7.48 4.71
CA GLY A 16 8.61 -6.29 4.77
C GLY A 16 7.22 -6.53 5.36
N LYS A 17 6.73 -7.78 5.38
CA LYS A 17 5.47 -8.14 6.03
C LYS A 17 5.60 -8.17 7.56
N ASP A 18 6.77 -8.52 8.06
CA ASP A 18 7.06 -8.65 9.48
C ASP A 18 7.54 -7.33 10.11
N ASN A 19 7.90 -6.33 9.29
CA ASN A 19 8.27 -5.00 9.73
C ASN A 19 7.06 -4.07 9.68
N VAL A 20 6.65 -3.50 10.79
CA VAL A 20 5.40 -2.73 10.90
C VAL A 20 5.39 -1.49 10.00
N PHE A 21 6.53 -0.81 9.81
CA PHE A 21 6.61 0.37 8.94
C PHE A 21 6.61 0.00 7.46
N ALA A 22 7.33 -1.05 7.06
CA ALA A 22 7.32 -1.51 5.68
C ALA A 22 5.94 -2.05 5.28
N ASN A 23 5.27 -2.77 6.18
CA ASN A 23 3.90 -3.23 5.97
C ASN A 23 2.94 -2.03 5.85
N PHE A 24 3.06 -1.04 6.74
CA PHE A 24 2.29 0.21 6.65
C PHE A 24 2.50 0.91 5.31
N LEU A 25 3.73 1.07 4.84
CA LEU A 25 4.02 1.72 3.56
C LEU A 25 3.37 0.99 2.38
N GLN A 26 3.32 -0.35 2.41
CA GLN A 26 2.72 -1.15 1.35
C GLN A 26 1.19 -1.13 1.37
N THR A 27 0.58 -1.17 2.56
CA THR A 27 -0.86 -1.42 2.72
C THR A 27 -1.69 -0.19 3.03
N ALA A 28 -1.09 0.85 3.64
CA ALA A 28 -1.83 2.05 3.99
C ALA A 28 -2.15 2.91 2.78
N GLY A 29 -3.37 3.44 2.75
CA GLY A 29 -3.76 4.50 1.82
C GLY A 29 -3.06 5.82 2.13
N LEU A 30 -3.15 6.79 1.20
CA LEU A 30 -2.61 8.12 1.41
C LEU A 30 -3.26 8.82 2.62
N TYR A 31 -2.47 9.68 3.26
CA TYR A 31 -2.84 10.47 4.45
C TYR A 31 -3.18 9.64 5.70
N LYS A 32 -2.81 8.36 5.70
CA LYS A 32 -2.82 7.55 6.92
C LYS A 32 -1.51 7.76 7.66
N SER A 33 -1.63 7.86 8.99
CA SER A 33 -0.49 8.05 9.89
C SER A 33 -0.25 6.81 10.74
N MET A 34 1.00 6.57 11.04
CA MET A 34 1.46 5.60 12.02
C MET A 34 2.22 6.32 13.11
N LYS A 35 1.93 6.01 14.36
CA LYS A 35 2.67 6.53 15.51
C LYS A 35 4.05 5.87 15.57
N ILE A 36 5.04 6.65 15.96
CA ILE A 36 6.38 6.17 16.28
C ILE A 36 6.52 6.20 17.80
N ASP A 37 6.83 5.05 18.40
CA ASP A 37 6.98 4.90 19.84
C ASP A 37 8.06 3.87 20.19
N GLU A 38 8.20 3.58 21.47
CA GLU A 38 9.23 2.70 22.00
C GLU A 38 9.04 1.24 21.53
N ASP A 39 7.82 0.83 21.25
CA ASP A 39 7.48 -0.54 20.84
C ASP A 39 7.83 -0.84 19.38
N ASN A 40 7.89 0.19 18.53
CA ASN A 40 8.08 0.02 17.07
C ASN A 40 9.33 0.71 16.50
N ILE A 41 10.10 1.41 17.33
CA ILE A 41 11.27 2.17 16.87
C ILE A 41 12.36 1.28 16.26
N GLU A 42 12.53 0.06 16.75
CA GLU A 42 13.51 -0.88 16.20
C GLU A 42 13.16 -1.27 14.77
N ASP A 43 11.89 -1.47 14.48
CA ASP A 43 11.39 -1.72 13.13
C ASP A 43 11.66 -0.55 12.19
N LEU A 44 11.50 0.70 12.68
CA LEU A 44 11.84 1.89 11.92
C LEU A 44 13.34 1.93 11.59
N ILE A 45 14.20 1.63 12.56
CA ILE A 45 15.64 1.62 12.34
C ILE A 45 16.06 0.55 11.34
N LEU A 46 15.52 -0.67 11.47
CA LEU A 46 15.76 -1.75 10.50
C LEU A 46 15.36 -1.34 9.08
N LEU A 47 14.21 -0.68 8.94
CA LEU A 47 13.75 -0.14 7.67
C LEU A 47 14.74 0.91 7.13
N LEU A 48 15.09 1.91 7.93
CA LEU A 48 15.97 3.01 7.55
C LEU A 48 17.42 2.58 7.26
N ASP A 49 17.87 1.49 7.84
CA ASP A 49 19.18 0.89 7.58
C ASP A 49 19.21 -0.05 6.35
N GLY A 50 18.08 -0.16 5.64
CA GLY A 50 17.99 -1.03 4.46
C GLY A 50 18.02 -2.54 4.80
N LYS A 51 17.66 -2.91 6.04
CA LYS A 51 17.61 -4.30 6.52
C LYS A 51 16.28 -4.97 6.17
N VAL A 52 15.32 -4.22 5.63
CA VAL A 52 14.00 -4.73 5.26
C VAL A 52 13.93 -4.97 3.75
N ARG A 53 13.34 -6.09 3.38
CA ARG A 53 13.08 -6.44 1.98
C ARG A 53 11.59 -6.59 1.72
N ILE A 54 11.13 -5.95 0.66
CA ILE A 54 9.75 -6.00 0.20
C ILE A 54 9.67 -6.92 -1.01
N SER A 55 8.83 -7.95 -0.94
CA SER A 55 8.50 -8.78 -2.10
C SER A 55 7.17 -8.31 -2.67
N THR A 56 7.19 -7.85 -3.91
CA THR A 56 6.00 -7.34 -4.60
C THR A 56 6.23 -7.29 -6.12
N TYR A 57 5.16 -7.02 -6.85
CA TYR A 57 5.21 -6.90 -8.30
C TYR A 57 6.06 -5.71 -8.76
N CYS A 58 6.99 -5.96 -9.66
CA CYS A 58 7.73 -4.94 -10.37
C CYS A 58 7.02 -4.60 -11.69
N LYS A 59 6.56 -3.38 -11.84
CA LYS A 59 5.83 -2.91 -13.04
C LYS A 59 6.67 -3.04 -14.32
N GLU A 60 7.96 -2.78 -14.23
CA GLU A 60 8.89 -2.80 -15.35
C GLU A 60 9.36 -4.22 -15.68
N CYS A 61 9.64 -5.07 -14.68
CA CYS A 61 9.95 -6.47 -14.87
C CYS A 61 8.72 -7.32 -15.26
N LYS A 62 7.51 -6.85 -14.91
CA LYS A 62 6.23 -7.56 -15.04
C LYS A 62 6.18 -8.89 -14.28
N GLU A 63 6.85 -8.97 -13.15
CA GLU A 63 6.97 -10.15 -12.31
C GLU A 63 7.16 -9.75 -10.83
N GLU A 64 6.89 -10.69 -9.92
CA GLU A 64 7.24 -10.55 -8.51
C GLU A 64 8.76 -10.42 -8.36
N ARG A 65 9.20 -9.41 -7.61
CA ARG A 65 10.60 -9.10 -7.33
C ARG A 65 10.80 -8.73 -5.89
N VAL A 66 12.04 -8.90 -5.43
CA VAL A 66 12.47 -8.40 -4.13
C VAL A 66 13.02 -6.99 -4.31
N PHE A 67 12.58 -6.09 -3.46
CA PHE A 67 13.05 -4.71 -3.40
C PHE A 67 13.79 -4.46 -2.09
N THR A 68 14.92 -3.76 -2.17
CA THR A 68 15.74 -3.40 -1.01
C THR A 68 15.88 -1.89 -0.94
N MET A 69 15.65 -1.31 0.24
CA MET A 69 15.75 0.13 0.43
C MET A 69 17.20 0.61 0.36
N LYS A 70 17.44 1.73 -0.30
CA LYS A 70 18.73 2.45 -0.22
C LYS A 70 18.79 3.24 1.10
N PRO A 71 19.72 2.93 2.00
CA PRO A 71 19.77 3.52 3.34
C PRO A 71 20.46 4.91 3.37
N TYR A 72 20.59 5.59 2.25
CA TYR A 72 21.30 6.85 2.15
C TYR A 72 20.46 7.95 1.53
N ILE A 73 20.59 9.17 2.09
CA ILE A 73 20.14 10.41 1.48
C ILE A 73 21.34 11.07 0.81
N TYR A 74 21.14 11.54 -0.43
CA TYR A 74 22.12 12.31 -1.17
C TYR A 74 21.70 13.77 -1.19
N PHE A 75 22.65 14.67 -0.97
CA PHE A 75 22.44 16.11 -1.09
C PHE A 75 23.68 16.75 -1.68
N GLN A 76 23.45 17.89 -2.32
CA GLN A 76 24.47 18.68 -2.96
C GLN A 76 24.64 19.98 -2.17
N ASP A 77 25.87 20.39 -1.93
CA ASP A 77 26.14 21.67 -1.29
C ASP A 77 26.16 22.83 -2.30
N LYS A 78 26.45 24.03 -1.80
CA LYS A 78 26.52 25.25 -2.62
C LYS A 78 27.63 25.19 -3.69
N ASP A 79 28.64 24.35 -3.49
CA ASP A 79 29.78 24.15 -4.39
C ASP A 79 29.56 22.94 -5.33
N ASN A 80 28.34 22.45 -5.44
CA ASN A 80 27.97 21.28 -6.25
C ASN A 80 28.65 19.96 -5.83
N LYS A 81 29.17 19.87 -4.61
CA LYS A 81 29.73 18.63 -4.07
C LYS A 81 28.60 17.74 -3.53
N CYS A 82 28.60 16.47 -3.94
CA CYS A 82 27.65 15.48 -3.48
C CYS A 82 28.11 14.85 -2.16
N TYR A 83 27.19 14.81 -1.21
CA TYR A 83 27.36 14.14 0.08
C TYR A 83 26.28 13.08 0.25
N SER A 84 26.59 12.05 1.03
CA SER A 84 25.59 11.06 1.46
C SER A 84 25.60 10.95 2.97
N LYS A 85 24.41 10.77 3.55
CA LYS A 85 24.23 10.42 4.96
C LYS A 85 23.35 9.22 5.07
N LYS A 86 23.54 8.42 6.12
CA LYS A 86 22.57 7.36 6.43
C LYS A 86 21.22 7.95 6.78
N LEU A 87 20.18 7.37 6.22
CA LEU A 87 18.80 7.82 6.44
C LEU A 87 18.40 7.65 7.91
N SER A 88 18.82 6.57 8.56
CA SER A 88 18.60 6.33 9.98
C SER A 88 19.21 7.43 10.86
N GLU A 89 20.45 7.86 10.61
CA GLU A 89 21.09 8.94 11.36
C GLU A 89 20.30 10.24 11.23
N GLU A 90 19.86 10.59 10.03
CA GLU A 90 19.14 11.83 9.79
C GLU A 90 17.74 11.81 10.40
N VAL A 91 17.00 10.68 10.30
CA VAL A 91 15.68 10.53 10.89
C VAL A 91 15.76 10.56 12.41
N LEU A 92 16.65 9.79 13.02
CA LEU A 92 16.80 9.76 14.47
C LEU A 92 17.25 11.12 15.04
N ARG A 93 18.09 11.84 14.33
CA ARG A 93 18.48 13.20 14.71
C ARG A 93 17.28 14.14 14.73
N THR A 94 16.39 14.04 13.78
CA THR A 94 15.17 14.86 13.70
C THR A 94 14.11 14.45 14.67
N GLN A 95 13.96 13.17 14.88
CA GLN A 95 13.01 12.60 15.84
C GLN A 95 13.42 12.86 17.29
N LYS A 96 14.62 13.43 17.52
CA LYS A 96 15.16 13.68 18.86
C LYS A 96 15.22 12.42 19.73
N LEU A 97 15.29 11.26 19.11
CA LEU A 97 15.38 9.98 19.79
C LEU A 97 16.83 9.72 20.22
N TYR A 98 16.99 9.18 21.41
CA TYR A 98 18.26 8.69 21.89
C TYR A 98 18.11 7.39 22.67
N ILE A 99 19.13 6.58 22.61
CA ILE A 99 19.22 5.36 23.38
C ILE A 99 19.81 5.68 24.74
N LEU A 100 19.12 5.32 25.82
CA LEU A 100 19.70 5.19 27.13
C LEU A 100 20.15 3.74 27.33
N LYS A 101 21.46 3.54 27.38
CA LYS A 101 22.04 2.26 27.82
C LYS A 101 22.19 2.30 29.33
N ASN A 102 21.40 1.50 30.03
CA ASN A 102 21.64 1.25 31.43
C ASN A 102 22.77 0.23 31.54
N THR A 103 23.97 0.71 31.88
CA THR A 103 25.11 -0.16 32.19
C THR A 103 25.21 -0.32 33.71
N SER A 104 25.12 -1.53 34.21
CA SER A 104 25.50 -1.85 35.59
C SER A 104 26.89 -2.48 35.60
N THR A 105 27.75 -2.02 36.52
CA THR A 105 29.07 -2.62 36.70
C THR A 105 28.97 -3.61 37.86
N VAL A 106 28.99 -4.89 37.56
CA VAL A 106 29.02 -5.95 38.57
C VAL A 106 30.37 -6.66 38.43
N GLY A 107 31.18 -6.65 39.51
CA GLY A 107 32.44 -7.38 39.55
C GLY A 107 33.50 -6.96 38.51
N GLY A 108 33.48 -5.71 38.04
CA GLY A 108 34.47 -5.19 37.05
C GLY A 108 34.09 -5.50 35.57
N HIS A 109 33.01 -6.20 35.33
CA HIS A 109 32.43 -6.37 33.99
C HIS A 109 31.25 -5.44 33.78
N VAL A 110 31.17 -4.82 32.59
CA VAL A 110 30.05 -3.98 32.19
C VAL A 110 29.00 -4.88 31.53
N GLU A 111 27.89 -5.15 32.24
CA GLU A 111 26.73 -5.83 31.66
C GLU A 111 25.75 -4.78 31.11
N GLU A 112 25.40 -4.87 29.83
CA GLU A 112 24.32 -4.10 29.22
C GLU A 112 22.98 -4.74 29.61
N GLN A 113 22.25 -4.14 30.54
CA GLN A 113 21.03 -4.76 31.07
C GLN A 113 19.73 -4.40 30.33
N ASN A 114 19.59 -3.27 29.68
CA ASN A 114 18.43 -2.95 28.84
C ASN A 114 18.68 -1.70 28.01
N THR A 115 18.29 -1.76 26.75
CA THR A 115 18.24 -0.59 25.88
C THR A 115 16.86 0.07 26.00
N VAL A 116 16.79 1.27 26.52
CA VAL A 116 15.54 2.03 26.65
C VAL A 116 15.58 3.23 25.71
N TRP A 117 14.60 3.31 24.83
CA TRP A 117 14.41 4.46 23.96
C TRP A 117 13.72 5.58 24.72
N LYS A 118 14.26 6.79 24.68
CA LYS A 118 13.63 7.97 25.28
C LYS A 118 13.57 9.12 24.32
N TRP A 119 12.47 9.82 24.32
CA TRP A 119 12.31 11.09 23.62
C TRP A 119 13.05 12.19 24.37
N LYS A 120 13.80 13.02 23.63
CA LYS A 120 14.35 14.24 24.21
C LYS A 120 13.20 15.22 24.46
N GLU A 121 12.97 15.55 25.72
CA GLU A 121 12.20 16.75 26.06
C GLU A 121 13.00 17.96 25.53
N SER A 122 12.51 18.60 24.51
CA SER A 122 13.12 19.82 24.00
C SER A 122 12.04 20.89 23.76
N GLN A 123 12.43 22.13 24.08
CA GLN A 123 11.63 23.34 23.85
C GLN A 123 11.63 23.79 22.35
N ILE A 124 12.17 22.98 21.44
CA ILE A 124 12.24 23.31 20.01
C ILE A 124 10.94 22.88 19.35
N GLU A 125 10.40 23.75 18.48
CA GLU A 125 9.21 23.53 17.67
C GLU A 125 9.24 22.18 16.94
N GLU A 126 8.08 21.59 16.76
CA GLU A 126 7.83 20.34 16.04
C GLU A 126 8.41 20.43 14.61
N VAL A 127 9.40 19.60 14.31
CA VAL A 127 10.02 19.59 12.98
C VAL A 127 9.36 18.52 12.13
N SER A 128 8.60 18.94 11.15
CA SER A 128 8.08 18.04 10.12
C SER A 128 9.02 17.95 8.92
N ARG A 129 9.20 16.77 8.34
CA ARG A 129 10.04 16.55 7.17
C ARG A 129 9.37 15.62 6.17
N ILE A 130 9.62 15.89 4.90
CA ILE A 130 9.26 14.97 3.81
C ILE A 130 10.48 14.10 3.51
N LEU A 131 10.27 12.79 3.55
CA LEU A 131 11.27 11.78 3.22
C LEU A 131 10.77 10.92 2.06
N VAL A 132 11.70 10.46 1.24
CA VAL A 132 11.44 9.48 0.17
C VAL A 132 12.17 8.19 0.51
N PHE A 133 11.42 7.13 0.73
CA PHE A 133 11.95 5.78 0.92
C PHE A 133 11.99 5.09 -0.44
N LYS A 134 13.17 5.04 -1.02
CA LYS A 134 13.40 4.42 -2.32
C LYS A 134 13.83 2.97 -2.17
N PHE A 135 13.02 2.05 -2.67
CA PHE A 135 13.31 0.62 -2.73
C PHE A 135 13.69 0.23 -4.15
N ILE A 136 14.80 -0.43 -4.31
CA ILE A 136 15.39 -0.80 -5.60
C ILE A 136 15.11 -2.26 -5.89
N CYS A 137 14.68 -2.54 -7.12
CA CYS A 137 14.44 -3.87 -7.63
C CYS A 137 15.73 -4.70 -7.69
N SER A 138 15.66 -5.98 -7.30
CA SER A 138 16.80 -6.91 -7.34
C SER A 138 17.33 -7.18 -8.75
N MET A 139 16.56 -6.92 -9.79
CA MET A 139 16.93 -7.20 -11.18
C MET A 139 17.52 -5.99 -11.90
N ASN A 140 17.09 -4.78 -11.57
CA ASN A 140 17.55 -3.56 -12.23
C ASN A 140 17.44 -2.38 -11.25
N GLU A 141 18.52 -1.63 -11.08
CA GLU A 141 18.57 -0.48 -10.17
C GLU A 141 17.75 0.73 -10.63
N GLU A 142 17.35 0.78 -11.90
CA GLU A 142 16.46 1.82 -12.43
C GLU A 142 14.99 1.56 -12.06
N HIS A 143 14.64 0.30 -11.74
CA HIS A 143 13.30 -0.07 -11.29
C HIS A 143 13.18 0.15 -9.79
N HIS A 144 12.24 0.96 -9.37
CA HIS A 144 12.13 1.33 -7.95
C HIS A 144 10.67 1.50 -7.50
N LEU A 145 10.50 1.38 -6.19
CA LEU A 145 9.30 1.79 -5.47
C LEU A 145 9.68 2.98 -4.60
N ASP A 146 8.95 4.07 -4.71
CA ASP A 146 9.14 5.25 -3.87
C ASP A 146 7.92 5.43 -2.97
N TYR A 147 8.16 5.52 -1.67
CA TYR A 147 7.15 5.93 -0.70
C TYR A 147 7.52 7.30 -0.15
N ILE A 148 6.63 8.26 -0.32
CA ILE A 148 6.82 9.62 0.15
C ILE A 148 6.07 9.76 1.46
N VAL A 149 6.77 10.16 2.51
CA VAL A 149 6.23 10.27 3.85
C VAL A 149 6.50 11.65 4.45
N LEU A 150 5.53 12.15 5.19
CA LEU A 150 5.69 13.28 6.10
C LEU A 150 5.96 12.71 7.49
N THR A 151 7.11 13.03 8.07
CA THR A 151 7.45 12.62 9.44
C THR A 151 7.39 13.81 10.36
N THR A 152 6.83 13.60 11.55
CA THR A 152 6.96 14.49 12.71
C THR A 152 7.86 13.82 13.75
N ASP A 153 7.99 14.41 14.93
CA ASP A 153 8.74 13.81 16.03
C ASP A 153 8.16 12.47 16.55
N LYS A 154 6.87 12.23 16.34
CA LYS A 154 6.15 11.05 16.90
C LYS A 154 5.29 10.30 15.88
N SER A 155 5.33 10.66 14.62
CA SER A 155 4.49 10.02 13.61
C SER A 155 5.10 10.02 12.21
N MET A 156 4.63 9.10 11.40
CA MET A 156 4.92 9.01 9.98
C MET A 156 3.59 8.93 9.22
N MET A 157 3.38 9.81 8.26
CA MET A 157 2.21 9.85 7.39
C MET A 157 2.62 9.55 5.95
N LYS A 158 1.98 8.59 5.31
CA LYS A 158 2.18 8.33 3.88
C LYS A 158 1.46 9.38 3.05
N ILE A 159 2.20 10.17 2.26
CA ILE A 159 1.64 11.26 1.43
C ILE A 159 1.82 11.04 -0.07
N GLY A 160 2.57 10.01 -0.48
CA GLY A 160 2.75 9.65 -1.89
C GLY A 160 3.32 8.26 -2.08
N GLN A 161 3.19 7.77 -3.30
CA GLN A 161 3.73 6.47 -3.71
C GLN A 161 3.97 6.45 -5.22
N TYR A 162 5.06 5.81 -5.66
CA TYR A 162 5.33 5.44 -7.05
C TYR A 162 5.95 4.02 -7.11
N PRO A 163 5.51 3.10 -7.99
CA PRO A 163 4.28 3.19 -8.78
C PRO A 163 3.02 3.32 -7.91
N SER A 164 1.88 3.68 -8.52
CA SER A 164 0.61 3.71 -7.79
C SER A 164 0.19 2.30 -7.35
N VAL A 165 -0.70 2.20 -6.36
CA VAL A 165 -1.26 0.90 -5.95
C VAL A 165 -1.94 0.20 -7.14
N ALA A 166 -2.62 0.96 -8.01
CA ALA A 166 -3.26 0.43 -9.21
C ALA A 166 -2.23 -0.16 -10.20
N ASP A 167 -1.05 0.48 -10.35
CA ASP A 167 0.04 -0.06 -11.19
C ASP A 167 0.61 -1.37 -10.64
N MET A 168 0.67 -1.51 -9.31
CA MET A 168 1.19 -2.70 -8.64
C MET A 168 0.21 -3.88 -8.67
N THR A 169 -1.09 -3.63 -8.84
CA THR A 169 -2.13 -4.66 -9.04
C THR A 169 -2.32 -5.06 -10.50
N PHE A 170 -1.50 -4.54 -11.41
CA PHE A 170 -1.58 -4.82 -12.85
C PHE A 170 -1.58 -6.32 -13.23
N PRO A 171 -0.85 -7.25 -12.54
CA PRO A 171 -0.94 -8.68 -12.86
C PRO A 171 -2.32 -9.25 -12.66
N GLU A 172 -3.02 -8.83 -11.59
CA GLU A 172 -4.41 -9.24 -11.36
C GLU A 172 -5.30 -8.77 -12.53
N LEU A 173 -5.10 -7.52 -12.99
CA LEU A 173 -5.84 -6.96 -14.11
C LEU A 173 -5.51 -7.66 -15.45
N ASP A 174 -4.26 -8.07 -15.64
CA ASP A 174 -3.84 -8.75 -16.86
C ASP A 174 -4.38 -10.19 -16.97
N ALA A 175 -4.69 -10.82 -15.84
CA ALA A 175 -5.39 -12.11 -15.81
C ALA A 175 -6.77 -12.02 -16.47
N TYR A 176 -7.42 -10.88 -16.44
CA TYR A 176 -8.75 -10.65 -17.03
C TYR A 176 -8.70 -10.16 -18.49
N LYS A 177 -7.53 -10.03 -19.14
CA LYS A 177 -7.37 -9.45 -20.48
C LYS A 177 -8.15 -10.14 -21.59
N HIS A 178 -8.49 -11.41 -21.41
CA HIS A 178 -9.27 -12.20 -22.37
C HIS A 178 -10.77 -12.19 -22.09
N VAL A 179 -11.18 -11.69 -20.92
CA VAL A 179 -12.57 -11.71 -20.46
C VAL A 179 -13.21 -10.33 -20.57
N ILE A 180 -12.47 -9.29 -20.14
CA ILE A 180 -12.97 -7.91 -20.12
C ILE A 180 -12.23 -7.02 -21.13
N SER A 181 -12.90 -5.98 -21.58
CA SER A 181 -12.34 -5.01 -22.54
C SER A 181 -11.15 -4.23 -21.96
N LYS A 182 -10.37 -3.58 -22.82
CA LYS A 182 -9.30 -2.67 -22.39
C LYS A 182 -9.83 -1.52 -21.55
N GLU A 183 -11.04 -1.05 -21.86
CA GLU A 183 -11.73 0.02 -21.13
C GLU A 183 -12.12 -0.45 -19.74
N ASP A 184 -12.75 -1.64 -19.63
CA ASP A 184 -13.14 -2.23 -18.35
C ASP A 184 -11.93 -2.48 -17.45
N ARG A 185 -10.80 -2.94 -18.02
CA ARG A 185 -9.55 -3.10 -17.26
C ARG A 185 -9.03 -1.77 -16.71
N LYS A 186 -9.11 -0.70 -17.52
CA LYS A 186 -8.73 0.63 -17.05
C LYS A 186 -9.64 1.11 -15.92
N GLU A 187 -10.94 0.90 -16.03
CA GLU A 187 -11.90 1.26 -14.99
C GLU A 187 -11.72 0.40 -13.73
N LEU A 188 -11.43 -0.91 -13.87
CA LEU A 188 -11.11 -1.76 -12.73
C LEU A 188 -9.86 -1.29 -11.99
N GLY A 189 -8.80 -0.90 -12.74
CA GLY A 189 -7.62 -0.25 -12.16
C GLY A 189 -7.96 1.05 -11.43
N THR A 190 -8.88 1.86 -11.96
CA THR A 190 -9.36 3.07 -11.29
C THR A 190 -10.12 2.74 -10.01
N ALA A 191 -10.99 1.72 -10.03
CA ALA A 191 -11.72 1.26 -8.83
C ALA A 191 -10.76 0.82 -7.72
N ILE A 192 -9.74 0.03 -8.08
CA ILE A 192 -8.70 -0.43 -7.14
C ILE A 192 -7.89 0.78 -6.60
N GLY A 193 -7.54 1.74 -7.44
CA GLY A 193 -6.82 2.93 -7.02
C GLY A 193 -7.64 3.80 -6.05
N LEU A 194 -8.92 4.00 -6.30
CA LEU A 194 -9.84 4.70 -5.40
C LEU A 194 -9.96 3.96 -4.06
N PHE A 195 -10.18 2.66 -4.10
CA PHE A 195 -10.25 1.82 -2.90
C PHE A 195 -8.97 1.93 -2.06
N ALA A 196 -7.79 1.82 -2.68
CA ALA A 196 -6.50 1.92 -2.01
C ALA A 196 -6.29 3.29 -1.34
N ASN A 197 -6.89 4.35 -1.89
CA ASN A 197 -6.87 5.69 -1.31
C ASN A 197 -8.01 5.95 -0.31
N GLY A 198 -8.80 4.93 0.03
CA GLY A 198 -9.85 5.01 1.04
C GLY A 198 -11.19 5.54 0.51
N VAL A 199 -11.35 5.67 -0.81
CA VAL A 199 -12.60 6.10 -1.47
C VAL A 199 -13.40 4.86 -1.86
N GLY A 200 -14.15 4.31 -0.91
CA GLY A 200 -14.92 3.07 -1.09
C GLY A 200 -16.09 3.23 -2.05
N ALA A 201 -16.99 4.16 -1.76
CA ALA A 201 -18.18 4.40 -2.60
C ALA A 201 -17.81 4.71 -4.06
N GLY A 202 -16.78 5.52 -4.28
CA GLY A 202 -16.27 5.82 -5.62
C GLY A 202 -15.78 4.58 -6.39
N SER A 203 -15.18 3.61 -5.70
CA SER A 203 -14.74 2.35 -6.32
C SER A 203 -15.90 1.50 -6.80
N TYR A 204 -17.03 1.50 -6.09
CA TYR A 204 -18.24 0.77 -6.45
C TYR A 204 -18.92 1.30 -7.73
N VAL A 205 -18.83 2.59 -7.99
CA VAL A 205 -19.34 3.18 -9.24
C VAL A 205 -18.70 2.51 -10.45
N TYR A 206 -17.39 2.32 -10.43
CA TYR A 206 -16.67 1.69 -11.53
C TYR A 206 -16.97 0.18 -11.64
N LEU A 207 -17.00 -0.54 -10.52
CA LEU A 207 -17.39 -1.97 -10.55
C LEU A 207 -18.80 -2.17 -11.10
N ARG A 208 -19.75 -1.32 -10.70
CA ARG A 208 -21.12 -1.38 -11.21
C ARG A 208 -21.19 -1.14 -12.72
N ARG A 209 -20.47 -0.14 -13.25
CA ARG A 209 -20.39 0.16 -14.67
C ARG A 209 -19.83 -1.01 -15.47
N ILE A 210 -18.77 -1.66 -14.95
CA ILE A 210 -18.20 -2.85 -15.58
C ILE A 210 -19.24 -3.98 -15.63
N LEU A 211 -19.91 -4.27 -14.50
CA LEU A 211 -20.94 -5.31 -14.45
C LEU A 211 -22.10 -5.02 -15.42
N GLU A 212 -22.60 -3.79 -15.48
CA GLU A 212 -23.65 -3.40 -16.41
C GLU A 212 -23.22 -3.63 -17.88
N ARG A 213 -21.99 -3.26 -18.26
CA ARG A 213 -21.47 -3.53 -19.63
C ARG A 213 -21.33 -5.02 -19.90
N LEU A 214 -20.89 -5.82 -18.94
CA LEU A 214 -20.81 -7.29 -19.11
C LEU A 214 -22.21 -7.89 -19.32
N VAL A 215 -23.23 -7.42 -18.59
CA VAL A 215 -24.62 -7.84 -18.79
C VAL A 215 -25.13 -7.49 -20.19
N TYR A 216 -24.87 -6.27 -20.69
CA TYR A 216 -25.26 -5.88 -22.04
C TYR A 216 -24.50 -6.64 -23.12
N LYS A 217 -23.23 -6.92 -22.94
CA LYS A 217 -22.43 -7.75 -23.85
C LYS A 217 -22.95 -9.18 -23.93
N ALA A 218 -23.35 -9.75 -22.79
CA ALA A 218 -23.99 -11.06 -22.77
C ALA A 218 -25.35 -11.07 -23.45
N LYS A 219 -26.13 -9.97 -23.33
CA LYS A 219 -27.37 -9.76 -24.07
C LYS A 219 -27.16 -9.79 -25.58
N GLU A 220 -26.12 -9.12 -26.06
CA GLU A 220 -25.77 -9.12 -27.49
C GLU A 220 -25.47 -10.54 -28.00
N ALA A 221 -24.75 -11.35 -27.18
CA ALA A 221 -24.48 -12.74 -27.52
C ALA A 221 -25.74 -13.64 -27.47
N ALA A 222 -26.75 -13.23 -26.73
CA ALA A 222 -28.05 -13.95 -26.56
C ALA A 222 -29.18 -13.34 -27.41
N ALA A 223 -28.87 -12.50 -28.39
CA ALA A 223 -29.86 -11.70 -29.14
C ALA A 223 -30.95 -12.52 -29.83
N ASP A 224 -30.63 -13.75 -30.23
CA ASP A 224 -31.59 -14.66 -30.91
C ASP A 224 -32.56 -15.36 -29.95
N VAL A 225 -32.32 -15.29 -28.62
CA VAL A 225 -33.03 -16.05 -27.59
C VAL A 225 -33.79 -15.14 -26.64
N ILE A 226 -33.32 -13.91 -26.44
CA ILE A 226 -33.87 -12.98 -25.45
C ILE A 226 -34.80 -11.98 -26.12
N ASP A 227 -36.02 -11.85 -25.53
CA ASP A 227 -36.93 -10.78 -25.86
C ASP A 227 -36.40 -9.44 -25.37
N ASN A 228 -36.15 -8.54 -26.33
CA ASN A 228 -35.55 -7.23 -26.07
C ASN A 228 -36.46 -6.35 -25.20
N GLU A 229 -37.76 -6.36 -25.40
CA GLU A 229 -38.69 -5.54 -24.63
C GLU A 229 -38.75 -5.98 -23.18
N MET A 230 -38.89 -7.28 -22.96
CA MET A 230 -38.84 -7.89 -21.62
C MET A 230 -37.52 -7.59 -20.89
N PHE A 231 -36.42 -7.69 -21.61
CA PHE A 231 -35.09 -7.41 -21.02
C PHE A 231 -34.94 -5.95 -20.59
N GLU A 232 -35.37 -5.00 -21.41
CA GLU A 232 -35.23 -3.57 -21.08
C GLU A 232 -36.14 -3.12 -19.93
N GLN A 233 -37.31 -3.78 -19.77
CA GLN A 233 -38.21 -3.51 -18.65
C GLN A 233 -37.82 -4.22 -17.35
N ALA A 234 -37.01 -5.28 -17.43
CA ALA A 234 -36.55 -6.05 -16.28
C ALA A 234 -35.56 -5.32 -15.39
N ARG A 235 -35.58 -5.59 -14.09
CA ARG A 235 -34.55 -5.15 -13.16
C ARG A 235 -33.22 -5.87 -13.44
N VAL A 236 -32.08 -5.27 -13.09
CA VAL A 236 -30.77 -5.85 -13.41
C VAL A 236 -30.59 -7.28 -12.86
N ALA A 237 -31.10 -7.57 -11.66
CA ALA A 237 -31.08 -8.92 -11.11
C ALA A 237 -31.88 -9.94 -11.97
N GLU A 238 -32.95 -9.50 -12.58
CA GLU A 238 -33.78 -10.31 -13.50
C GLU A 238 -33.07 -10.46 -14.86
N ARG A 239 -32.45 -9.38 -15.37
CA ARG A 239 -31.60 -9.41 -16.58
C ARG A 239 -30.50 -10.42 -16.46
N ILE A 240 -29.82 -10.46 -15.31
CA ILE A 240 -28.76 -11.45 -15.05
C ILE A 240 -29.32 -12.89 -15.12
N LYS A 241 -30.48 -13.14 -14.56
CA LYS A 241 -31.11 -14.46 -14.63
C LYS A 241 -31.54 -14.84 -16.04
N MET A 242 -32.07 -13.89 -16.82
CA MET A 242 -32.44 -14.12 -18.23
C MET A 242 -31.20 -14.50 -19.09
N LEU A 243 -30.00 -14.14 -18.65
CA LEU A 243 -28.75 -14.43 -19.32
C LEU A 243 -28.04 -15.69 -18.78
N GLU A 244 -28.80 -16.61 -18.13
CA GLU A 244 -28.26 -17.91 -17.75
C GLU A 244 -27.70 -18.64 -18.98
N GLY A 245 -26.48 -19.17 -18.85
CA GLY A 245 -25.72 -19.76 -19.96
C GLY A 245 -24.86 -18.78 -20.81
N TYR A 246 -25.07 -17.47 -20.66
CA TYR A 246 -24.28 -16.41 -21.31
C TYR A 246 -23.42 -15.60 -20.31
N LEU A 247 -23.75 -15.67 -19.04
CA LEU A 247 -22.98 -15.12 -17.94
C LEU A 247 -22.36 -16.22 -17.09
N PRO A 248 -21.25 -15.96 -16.39
CA PRO A 248 -20.69 -16.91 -15.44
C PRO A 248 -21.72 -17.33 -14.38
N ASP A 249 -21.79 -18.62 -14.10
CA ASP A 249 -22.72 -19.23 -13.12
C ASP A 249 -22.70 -18.51 -11.76
N ILE A 250 -21.53 -18.03 -11.35
CA ILE A 250 -21.39 -17.32 -10.07
C ILE A 250 -22.22 -16.03 -10.03
N LEU A 251 -22.32 -15.30 -11.14
CA LEU A 251 -23.16 -14.09 -11.24
C LEU A 251 -24.64 -14.44 -11.26
N VAL A 252 -25.02 -15.49 -11.99
CA VAL A 252 -26.42 -15.93 -12.08
C VAL A 252 -26.93 -16.42 -10.72
N LYS A 253 -26.09 -17.18 -10.00
CA LYS A 253 -26.41 -17.68 -8.64
C LYS A 253 -26.39 -16.60 -7.56
N ASN A 254 -25.64 -15.52 -7.78
CA ASN A 254 -25.46 -14.43 -6.81
C ASN A 254 -25.94 -13.07 -7.34
N THR A 255 -27.14 -13.00 -7.86
CA THR A 255 -27.73 -11.74 -8.40
C THR A 255 -27.79 -10.60 -7.38
N THR A 256 -27.62 -10.91 -6.08
CA THR A 256 -27.49 -9.93 -4.99
C THR A 256 -26.25 -9.05 -5.11
N ILE A 257 -25.21 -9.46 -5.86
CA ILE A 257 -23.98 -8.67 -6.11
C ILE A 257 -24.34 -7.30 -6.67
N TYR A 258 -25.25 -7.22 -7.63
CA TYR A 258 -25.71 -5.94 -8.15
C TYR A 258 -26.37 -5.07 -7.08
N GLY A 259 -27.17 -5.68 -6.21
CA GLY A 259 -27.77 -5.00 -5.06
C GLY A 259 -26.71 -4.41 -4.12
N ILE A 260 -25.64 -5.16 -3.85
CA ILE A 260 -24.49 -4.69 -3.04
C ILE A 260 -23.79 -3.52 -3.74
N LEU A 261 -23.51 -3.62 -5.05
CA LEU A 261 -22.91 -2.54 -5.82
C LEU A 261 -23.77 -1.29 -5.84
N SER A 262 -25.09 -1.44 -5.97
CA SER A 262 -26.02 -0.31 -5.92
C SER A 262 -26.08 0.33 -4.53
N LYS A 263 -26.14 -0.47 -3.47
CA LYS A 263 -26.13 0.00 -2.07
C LYS A 263 -24.82 0.70 -1.72
N GLY A 264 -23.68 0.21 -2.23
CA GLY A 264 -22.37 0.84 -2.04
C GLY A 264 -22.31 2.29 -2.51
N ILE A 265 -23.15 2.67 -3.47
CA ILE A 265 -23.19 4.04 -3.97
C ILE A 265 -24.12 4.94 -3.13
N HIS A 266 -25.18 4.39 -2.55
CA HIS A 266 -26.27 5.19 -1.97
C HIS A 266 -26.51 4.96 -0.47
N GLU A 267 -26.19 3.79 0.05
CA GLU A 267 -26.60 3.36 1.38
C GLU A 267 -25.45 2.95 2.31
N LEU A 268 -24.34 2.38 1.76
CA LEU A 268 -23.22 1.93 2.57
C LEU A 268 -22.28 3.09 2.92
N SER A 269 -21.75 3.04 4.14
CA SER A 269 -20.65 3.92 4.55
C SER A 269 -19.36 3.59 3.80
N GLU A 270 -18.41 4.53 3.78
CA GLU A 270 -17.07 4.31 3.22
C GLU A 270 -16.36 3.11 3.86
N GLU A 271 -16.57 2.87 5.15
CA GLU A 271 -15.98 1.74 5.88
C GLU A 271 -16.58 0.41 5.42
N GLU A 272 -17.89 0.33 5.28
CA GLU A 272 -18.58 -0.86 4.77
C GLU A 272 -18.21 -1.14 3.32
N CYS A 273 -18.15 -0.12 2.46
CA CYS A 273 -17.65 -0.25 1.09
C CYS A 273 -16.25 -0.85 1.06
N ARG A 274 -15.34 -0.36 1.90
CA ARG A 274 -13.97 -0.89 1.99
C ARG A 274 -13.94 -2.33 2.50
N LYS A 275 -14.82 -2.70 3.42
CA LYS A 275 -14.90 -4.06 3.95
C LYS A 275 -15.31 -5.09 2.90
N TYR A 276 -16.25 -4.73 2.03
CA TYR A 276 -16.80 -5.65 1.03
C TYR A 276 -16.14 -5.58 -0.35
N PHE A 277 -15.40 -4.50 -0.65
CA PHE A 277 -14.76 -4.32 -1.95
C PHE A 277 -13.88 -5.51 -2.40
N PRO A 278 -13.04 -6.13 -1.54
CA PRO A 278 -12.21 -7.27 -1.96
C PRO A 278 -13.04 -8.44 -2.50
N VAL A 279 -14.22 -8.68 -1.91
CA VAL A 279 -15.13 -9.78 -2.33
C VAL A 279 -15.87 -9.44 -3.62
N VAL A 280 -16.26 -8.17 -3.77
CA VAL A 280 -17.06 -7.74 -4.92
C VAL A 280 -16.18 -7.52 -6.17
N LYS A 281 -14.90 -7.27 -5.98
CA LYS A 281 -13.92 -7.13 -7.06
C LYS A 281 -13.65 -8.47 -7.79
N GLU A 282 -13.61 -9.59 -7.02
CA GLU A 282 -13.39 -10.95 -7.53
C GLU A 282 -14.54 -11.43 -8.45
#